data_5d50b60168aa5f7ea4c8f20b33f90434
#
_entry.id   5d50b60168aa5f7ea4c8f20b33f90434
#
_cell.length_a   1.000
_cell.length_b   1.000
_cell.length_c   1.000
_cell.angle_alpha   90.00
_cell.angle_beta   90.00
_cell.angle_gamma   90.00
#
_symmetry.space_group_name_H-M   'P 1'
#
loop_
_entity.id
_entity.type
_entity.pdbx_description
1 polymer ?
#
loop_
_entity_poly.entity_id
_entity_poly.type
_entity_poly.pdbx_seq_one_letter_code
_entity_poly.pdbx_strand_id
1 'polypeptide(L)'
;MKIIEKNIIGKKSQETCEDGLVITDDFIAVIDGSTSKTPKHLSPDMKNGRYAMTLISEYIQQELKPDASVDDFCQGITAYISNKVYQPMGITEQLRQHPEERLTASAIIYSRQRKEVWMVGDCQAIIDGRLYDNSKPYEQKIAQQRVDLIQLGIAPADARKCIEPLLIVAMLGGQNKTYAVIDGFPIYREGVKVVSLEKDSQEIVLASDGYPFLKPSLAESEAALAHLIAHDPQCIHEFIATKGLVAGNKSFDDRTYVRFVLVK
;
A
#
# COMPACT_ATOMS: atom_id res chain seq x y z
N MET A 1 0.82 23.61 2.59
CA MET A 1 1.33 22.44 3.35
C MET A 1 2.83 22.61 3.57
N LYS A 2 3.34 22.25 4.75
CA LYS A 2 4.78 22.27 5.05
C LYS A 2 5.21 20.86 5.46
N ILE A 3 6.10 20.26 4.68
CA ILE A 3 6.67 18.94 4.99
C ILE A 3 7.60 19.10 6.19
N ILE A 4 7.44 18.24 7.19
CA ILE A 4 8.26 18.18 8.40
C ILE A 4 9.26 17.02 8.30
N GLU A 5 8.81 15.83 7.92
CA GLU A 5 9.62 14.63 7.77
C GLU A 5 9.16 13.85 6.54
N LYS A 6 10.09 13.20 5.86
CA LYS A 6 9.77 12.23 4.81
C LYS A 6 10.86 11.19 4.64
N ASN A 7 10.46 9.98 4.29
CA ASN A 7 11.38 8.88 4.04
C ASN A 7 10.78 7.87 3.06
N ILE A 8 11.62 7.25 2.23
CA ILE A 8 11.30 6.12 1.36
C ILE A 8 12.47 5.16 1.42
N ILE A 9 12.25 3.95 1.89
CA ILE A 9 13.32 2.95 2.04
C ILE A 9 12.85 1.61 1.47
N GLY A 10 13.58 1.09 0.50
CA GLY A 10 13.36 -0.26 -0.02
C GLY A 10 13.78 -1.33 0.97
N LYS A 11 12.96 -2.36 1.15
CA LYS A 11 13.24 -3.52 2.03
C LYS A 11 14.55 -4.23 1.68
N LYS A 12 14.95 -4.23 0.43
CA LYS A 12 16.20 -4.83 -0.04
C LYS A 12 17.16 -3.77 -0.58
N SER A 13 16.71 -3.00 -1.56
CA SER A 13 17.45 -1.90 -2.18
C SER A 13 16.49 -0.83 -2.68
N GLN A 14 17.00 0.37 -2.90
CA GLN A 14 16.18 1.48 -3.39
C GLN A 14 15.71 1.26 -4.85
N GLU A 15 16.52 0.59 -5.66
CA GLU A 15 16.20 0.29 -7.07
C GLU A 15 15.02 -0.65 -7.19
N THR A 16 14.83 -1.54 -6.22
CA THR A 16 13.73 -2.53 -6.21
C THR A 16 12.55 -2.13 -5.33
N CYS A 17 12.58 -0.93 -4.75
CA CYS A 17 11.49 -0.40 -3.92
C CYS A 17 10.22 -0.27 -4.76
N GLU A 18 9.13 -0.80 -4.25
CA GLU A 18 7.80 -0.74 -4.89
C GLU A 18 6.94 0.40 -4.32
N ASP A 19 7.44 1.10 -3.27
CA ASP A 19 6.79 2.27 -2.68
C ASP A 19 7.12 3.57 -3.42
N GLY A 20 6.20 4.54 -3.32
CA GLY A 20 6.35 5.88 -3.86
C GLY A 20 5.78 6.99 -2.98
N LEU A 21 6.32 8.19 -3.15
CA LEU A 21 5.85 9.41 -2.51
C LEU A 21 5.66 10.51 -3.56
N VAL A 22 4.46 11.06 -3.62
CA VAL A 22 4.14 12.22 -4.46
C VAL A 22 3.86 13.42 -3.56
N ILE A 23 4.47 14.55 -3.89
CA ILE A 23 4.23 15.84 -3.24
C ILE A 23 4.04 16.88 -4.34
N THR A 24 2.83 17.44 -4.41
CA THR A 24 2.46 18.57 -5.28
C THR A 24 1.89 19.71 -4.43
N ASP A 25 1.48 20.80 -5.04
CA ASP A 25 0.80 21.89 -4.33
C ASP A 25 -0.57 21.52 -3.79
N ASP A 26 -1.24 20.54 -4.44
CA ASP A 26 -2.62 20.14 -4.13
C ASP A 26 -2.73 18.78 -3.46
N PHE A 27 -1.75 17.89 -3.67
CA PHE A 27 -1.80 16.50 -3.18
C PHE A 27 -0.50 16.08 -2.51
N ILE A 28 -0.62 15.29 -1.44
CA ILE A 28 0.46 14.48 -0.89
C ILE A 28 -0.02 13.04 -0.88
N ALA A 29 0.74 12.13 -1.50
CA ALA A 29 0.33 10.73 -1.61
C ALA A 29 1.49 9.79 -1.28
N VAL A 30 1.18 8.74 -0.52
CA VAL A 30 2.01 7.55 -0.35
C VAL A 30 1.37 6.43 -1.16
N ILE A 31 2.18 5.72 -1.94
CA ILE A 31 1.76 4.64 -2.82
C ILE A 31 2.57 3.41 -2.47
N ASP A 32 1.90 2.30 -2.25
CA ASP A 32 2.48 1.00 -1.93
C ASP A 32 2.16 0.02 -3.05
N GLY A 33 3.18 -0.32 -3.84
CA GLY A 33 3.08 -1.25 -4.95
C GLY A 33 3.11 -2.70 -4.47
N SER A 34 2.03 -3.44 -4.71
CA SER A 34 1.94 -4.84 -4.29
C SER A 34 2.92 -5.74 -5.02
N THR A 35 3.73 -6.49 -4.26
CA THR A 35 4.60 -7.53 -4.83
C THR A 35 3.78 -8.57 -5.59
N SER A 36 4.11 -8.76 -6.87
CA SER A 36 3.41 -9.69 -7.77
C SER A 36 3.35 -11.11 -7.21
N LYS A 37 2.21 -11.75 -7.36
CA LYS A 37 1.99 -13.17 -7.00
C LYS A 37 2.30 -14.12 -8.16
N THR A 38 2.67 -13.58 -9.31
CA THR A 38 3.01 -14.35 -10.52
C THR A 38 4.40 -13.95 -11.04
N PRO A 39 5.09 -14.80 -11.79
CA PRO A 39 6.37 -14.46 -12.40
C PRO A 39 6.23 -13.54 -13.62
N LYS A 40 4.99 -13.25 -14.07
CA LYS A 40 4.77 -12.38 -15.23
C LYS A 40 4.93 -10.91 -14.84
N HIS A 41 5.70 -10.18 -15.62
CA HIS A 41 5.86 -8.74 -15.52
C HIS A 41 5.33 -8.05 -16.77
N LEU A 42 4.59 -6.96 -16.60
CA LEU A 42 4.05 -6.16 -17.70
C LEU A 42 5.04 -5.09 -18.18
N SER A 43 6.14 -4.91 -17.48
CA SER A 43 7.28 -4.10 -17.90
C SER A 43 8.52 -4.97 -17.98
N PRO A 44 9.39 -4.79 -18.99
CA PRO A 44 10.68 -5.50 -19.06
C PRO A 44 11.66 -5.02 -17.96
N ASP A 45 11.50 -3.79 -17.47
CA ASP A 45 12.50 -3.12 -16.65
C ASP A 45 12.15 -3.10 -15.17
N MET A 46 10.89 -3.41 -14.80
CA MET A 46 10.43 -3.32 -13.42
C MET A 46 9.33 -4.33 -13.07
N LYS A 47 9.24 -4.68 -11.80
CA LYS A 47 8.16 -5.51 -11.27
C LYS A 47 6.82 -4.80 -11.32
N ASN A 48 5.73 -5.57 -11.32
CA ASN A 48 4.37 -5.05 -11.44
C ASN A 48 3.99 -4.04 -10.34
N GLY A 49 4.38 -4.27 -9.08
CA GLY A 49 4.11 -3.32 -7.98
C GLY A 49 4.79 -1.97 -8.22
N ARG A 50 6.09 -1.99 -8.57
CA ARG A 50 6.82 -0.75 -8.91
C ARG A 50 6.22 -0.06 -10.13
N TYR A 51 5.79 -0.81 -11.14
CA TYR A 51 5.15 -0.22 -12.31
C TYR A 51 3.80 0.42 -11.98
N ALA A 52 2.99 -0.25 -11.16
CA ALA A 52 1.74 0.33 -10.64
C ALA A 52 2.00 1.64 -9.89
N MET A 53 2.95 1.64 -8.95
CA MET A 53 3.36 2.83 -8.20
C MET A 53 3.78 3.98 -9.12
N THR A 54 4.57 3.69 -10.15
CA THR A 54 5.03 4.71 -11.12
C THR A 54 3.86 5.33 -11.87
N LEU A 55 2.93 4.51 -12.38
CA LEU A 55 1.74 4.99 -13.11
C LEU A 55 0.82 5.84 -12.22
N ILE A 56 0.62 5.44 -10.97
CA ILE A 56 -0.18 6.20 -10.01
C ILE A 56 0.50 7.54 -9.69
N SER A 57 1.82 7.52 -9.49
CA SER A 57 2.60 8.75 -9.26
C SER A 57 2.48 9.73 -10.43
N GLU A 58 2.63 9.23 -11.65
CA GLU A 58 2.48 10.04 -12.88
C GLU A 58 1.07 10.63 -12.98
N TYR A 59 0.03 9.81 -12.76
CA TYR A 59 -1.36 10.26 -12.81
C TYR A 59 -1.64 11.38 -11.81
N ILE A 60 -1.20 11.23 -10.55
CA ILE A 60 -1.40 12.26 -9.51
C ILE A 60 -0.67 13.56 -9.86
N GLN A 61 0.53 13.46 -10.43
CA GLN A 61 1.36 14.63 -10.76
C GLN A 61 0.90 15.37 -12.02
N GLN A 62 0.35 14.67 -13.01
CA GLN A 62 0.14 15.22 -14.35
C GLN A 62 -1.33 15.38 -14.74
N GLU A 63 -2.21 14.51 -14.24
CA GLU A 63 -3.59 14.40 -14.71
C GLU A 63 -4.64 14.73 -13.64
N LEU A 64 -4.34 14.49 -12.35
CA LEU A 64 -5.31 14.66 -11.28
C LEU A 64 -5.56 16.15 -11.03
N LYS A 65 -6.81 16.58 -11.23
CA LYS A 65 -7.20 17.98 -11.04
C LYS A 65 -7.26 18.33 -9.55
N PRO A 66 -6.88 19.57 -9.17
CA PRO A 66 -6.87 20.01 -7.76
C PRO A 66 -8.21 19.84 -7.04
N ASP A 67 -9.33 20.02 -7.73
CA ASP A 67 -10.70 19.95 -7.19
C ASP A 67 -11.34 18.55 -7.31
N ALA A 68 -10.59 17.57 -7.84
CA ALA A 68 -11.08 16.20 -8.02
C ALA A 68 -11.61 15.60 -6.72
N SER A 69 -12.71 14.87 -6.83
CA SER A 69 -13.22 14.03 -5.76
C SER A 69 -12.49 12.68 -5.71
N VAL A 70 -12.69 11.93 -4.65
CA VAL A 70 -12.17 10.55 -4.56
C VAL A 70 -12.75 9.67 -5.67
N ASP A 71 -13.99 9.92 -6.12
CA ASP A 71 -14.61 9.18 -7.21
C ASP A 71 -13.95 9.53 -8.56
N ASP A 72 -13.64 10.82 -8.79
CA ASP A 72 -12.87 11.25 -9.96
C ASP A 72 -11.47 10.61 -9.98
N PHE A 73 -10.80 10.56 -8.83
CA PHE A 73 -9.53 9.86 -8.69
C PHE A 73 -9.67 8.38 -9.04
N CYS A 74 -10.62 7.66 -8.44
CA CYS A 74 -10.81 6.22 -8.67
C CYS A 74 -11.12 5.90 -10.14
N GLN A 75 -11.98 6.67 -10.77
CA GLN A 75 -12.32 6.50 -12.19
C GLN A 75 -11.14 6.86 -13.10
N GLY A 76 -10.48 7.97 -12.82
CA GLY A 76 -9.38 8.48 -13.64
C GLY A 76 -8.15 7.57 -13.59
N ILE A 77 -7.72 7.12 -12.41
CA ILE A 77 -6.57 6.21 -12.31
C ILE A 77 -6.84 4.83 -12.92
N THR A 78 -8.09 4.34 -12.79
CA THR A 78 -8.53 3.11 -13.47
C THR A 78 -8.39 3.24 -14.98
N ALA A 79 -8.92 4.31 -15.55
CA ALA A 79 -8.84 4.60 -16.99
C ALA A 79 -7.39 4.82 -17.44
N TYR A 80 -6.58 5.52 -16.64
CA TYR A 80 -5.18 5.83 -16.94
C TYR A 80 -4.36 4.55 -17.10
N ILE A 81 -4.40 3.63 -16.13
CA ILE A 81 -3.69 2.36 -16.18
C ILE A 81 -4.19 1.51 -17.36
N SER A 82 -5.51 1.38 -17.53
CA SER A 82 -6.11 0.59 -18.60
C SER A 82 -5.69 1.12 -19.98
N ASN A 83 -5.80 2.41 -20.22
CA ASN A 83 -5.49 3.03 -21.51
C ASN A 83 -3.98 3.06 -21.81
N LYS A 84 -3.14 3.24 -20.79
CA LYS A 84 -1.68 3.35 -20.96
C LYS A 84 -1.01 1.99 -21.11
N VAL A 85 -1.57 0.94 -20.51
CA VAL A 85 -0.91 -0.38 -20.44
C VAL A 85 -1.78 -1.50 -21.02
N TYR A 86 -2.96 -1.75 -20.45
CA TYR A 86 -3.70 -2.98 -20.75
C TYR A 86 -4.29 -3.01 -22.16
N GLN A 87 -4.87 -1.90 -22.62
CA GLN A 87 -5.45 -1.81 -23.96
C GLN A 87 -4.37 -1.85 -25.06
N PRO A 88 -3.28 -1.06 -25.00
CA PRO A 88 -2.22 -1.14 -26.00
C PRO A 88 -1.56 -2.52 -26.09
N MET A 89 -1.47 -3.24 -24.97
CA MET A 89 -0.95 -4.62 -24.96
C MET A 89 -1.97 -5.67 -25.40
N GLY A 90 -3.24 -5.31 -25.57
CA GLY A 90 -4.30 -6.25 -25.94
C GLY A 90 -4.65 -7.30 -24.87
N ILE A 91 -4.32 -7.05 -23.60
CA ILE A 91 -4.41 -8.04 -22.50
C ILE A 91 -5.58 -7.80 -21.54
N THR A 92 -6.43 -6.82 -21.80
CA THR A 92 -7.53 -6.43 -20.88
C THR A 92 -8.42 -7.63 -20.51
N GLU A 93 -8.83 -8.44 -21.50
CA GLU A 93 -9.69 -9.59 -21.25
C GLU A 93 -8.96 -10.71 -20.48
N GLN A 94 -7.68 -10.97 -20.79
CA GLN A 94 -6.85 -11.88 -20.03
C GLN A 94 -6.77 -11.44 -18.55
N LEU A 95 -6.49 -10.16 -18.28
CA LEU A 95 -6.39 -9.63 -16.93
C LEU A 95 -7.74 -9.58 -16.20
N ARG A 96 -8.86 -9.59 -16.92
CA ARG A 96 -10.19 -9.75 -16.31
C ARG A 96 -10.34 -11.14 -15.69
N GLN A 97 -9.83 -12.16 -16.37
CA GLN A 97 -9.89 -13.56 -15.93
C GLN A 97 -8.78 -13.91 -14.94
N HIS A 98 -7.65 -13.16 -14.97
CA HIS A 98 -6.45 -13.37 -14.15
C HIS A 98 -6.09 -12.13 -13.33
N PRO A 99 -6.87 -11.80 -12.26
CA PRO A 99 -6.59 -10.62 -11.42
C PRO A 99 -5.20 -10.64 -10.78
N GLU A 100 -4.63 -11.83 -10.55
CA GLU A 100 -3.29 -12.03 -9.99
C GLU A 100 -2.15 -11.52 -10.87
N GLU A 101 -2.41 -11.32 -12.16
CA GLU A 101 -1.44 -10.80 -13.14
C GLU A 101 -1.49 -9.28 -13.30
N ARG A 102 -2.46 -8.59 -12.67
CA ARG A 102 -2.64 -7.14 -12.78
C ARG A 102 -1.52 -6.36 -12.10
N LEU A 103 -1.31 -5.15 -12.56
CA LEU A 103 -0.61 -4.12 -11.80
C LEU A 103 -1.47 -3.80 -10.58
N THR A 104 -0.92 -3.92 -9.38
CA THR A 104 -1.72 -3.71 -8.15
C THR A 104 -0.95 -2.83 -7.18
N ALA A 105 -1.64 -1.87 -6.59
CA ALA A 105 -1.11 -1.01 -5.54
C ALA A 105 -2.19 -0.52 -4.59
N SER A 106 -1.78 -0.13 -3.39
CA SER A 106 -2.53 0.69 -2.45
C SER A 106 -2.05 2.15 -2.53
N ALA A 107 -2.91 3.09 -2.21
CA ALA A 107 -2.52 4.50 -2.10
C ALA A 107 -3.30 5.20 -0.99
N ILE A 108 -2.61 6.11 -0.29
CA ILE A 108 -3.22 7.06 0.62
C ILE A 108 -2.88 8.47 0.15
N ILE A 109 -3.90 9.32 -0.01
CA ILE A 109 -3.79 10.60 -0.68
C ILE A 109 -4.46 11.67 0.18
N TYR A 110 -3.72 12.69 0.56
CA TYR A 110 -4.29 13.93 1.08
C TYR A 110 -4.63 14.88 -0.07
N SER A 111 -5.88 15.33 -0.13
CA SER A 111 -6.36 16.38 -1.03
C SER A 111 -6.50 17.70 -0.29
N ARG A 112 -5.74 18.73 -0.71
CA ARG A 112 -5.73 20.05 -0.10
C ARG A 112 -7.07 20.77 -0.27
N GLN A 113 -7.64 20.75 -1.48
CA GLN A 113 -8.87 21.47 -1.77
C GLN A 113 -10.08 20.84 -1.09
N ARG A 114 -10.13 19.49 -1.05
CA ARG A 114 -11.19 18.74 -0.38
C ARG A 114 -11.04 18.71 1.13
N LYS A 115 -9.82 18.92 1.64
CA LYS A 115 -9.47 18.68 3.05
C LYS A 115 -9.86 17.27 3.47
N GLU A 116 -9.45 16.31 2.68
CA GLU A 116 -9.75 14.90 2.85
C GLU A 116 -8.49 14.07 2.72
N VAL A 117 -8.47 12.92 3.43
CA VAL A 117 -7.51 11.84 3.20
C VAL A 117 -8.28 10.66 2.61
N TRP A 118 -7.86 10.23 1.42
CA TRP A 118 -8.43 9.09 0.69
C TRP A 118 -7.55 7.87 0.88
N MET A 119 -8.11 6.74 1.29
CA MET A 119 -7.41 5.49 1.51
C MET A 119 -7.96 4.43 0.55
N VAL A 120 -7.18 4.08 -0.47
CA VAL A 120 -7.47 2.99 -1.41
C VAL A 120 -6.49 1.86 -1.12
N GLY A 121 -6.93 0.83 -0.42
CA GLY A 121 -6.04 -0.23 0.10
C GLY A 121 -5.59 0.05 1.52
N ASP A 122 -4.46 -0.52 1.95
CA ASP A 122 -4.04 -0.73 3.32
C ASP A 122 -2.92 0.19 3.84
N CYS A 123 -2.64 1.28 3.13
CA CYS A 123 -1.82 2.36 3.69
C CYS A 123 -2.47 2.98 4.94
N GLN A 124 -1.68 3.67 5.76
CA GLN A 124 -2.07 4.18 7.07
C GLN A 124 -1.94 5.71 7.17
N ALA A 125 -2.71 6.33 8.06
CA ALA A 125 -2.55 7.73 8.44
C ALA A 125 -2.61 7.94 9.95
N ILE A 126 -1.90 8.97 10.43
CA ILE A 126 -2.18 9.60 11.72
C ILE A 126 -2.60 11.03 11.44
N ILE A 127 -3.78 11.42 11.92
CA ILE A 127 -4.33 12.76 11.79
C ILE A 127 -4.57 13.29 13.19
N ASP A 128 -3.87 14.35 13.57
CA ASP A 128 -3.92 14.96 14.91
C ASP A 128 -3.81 13.92 16.05
N GLY A 129 -2.87 12.96 15.90
CA GLY A 129 -2.60 11.89 16.86
C GLY A 129 -3.52 10.67 16.77
N ARG A 130 -4.55 10.67 15.94
CA ARG A 130 -5.45 9.53 15.76
C ARG A 130 -5.03 8.68 14.56
N LEU A 131 -4.82 7.38 14.80
CA LEU A 131 -4.49 6.39 13.76
C LEU A 131 -5.73 6.00 12.94
N TYR A 132 -5.54 5.95 11.63
CA TYR A 132 -6.48 5.42 10.65
C TYR A 132 -5.78 4.36 9.81
N ASP A 133 -6.40 3.21 9.70
CA ASP A 133 -6.01 2.12 8.81
C ASP A 133 -7.18 1.64 7.94
N ASN A 134 -6.91 0.83 6.96
CA ASN A 134 -7.90 0.23 6.07
C ASN A 134 -7.46 -1.18 5.68
N SER A 135 -7.13 -2.00 6.68
CA SER A 135 -6.57 -3.35 6.53
C SER A 135 -7.48 -4.27 5.73
N LYS A 136 -6.89 -5.19 4.97
CA LYS A 136 -7.60 -6.20 4.19
C LYS A 136 -8.28 -7.22 5.13
N PRO A 137 -9.58 -7.52 4.96
CA PRO A 137 -10.37 -8.28 5.94
C PRO A 137 -9.91 -9.73 6.15
N TYR A 138 -9.12 -10.30 5.25
CA TYR A 138 -8.66 -11.69 5.33
C TYR A 138 -7.27 -11.86 5.98
N GLU A 139 -6.48 -10.80 6.06
CA GLU A 139 -5.04 -10.91 6.39
C GLU A 139 -4.79 -11.47 7.77
N GLN A 140 -5.48 -10.96 8.79
CA GLN A 140 -5.29 -11.40 10.17
C GLN A 140 -5.58 -12.90 10.34
N LYS A 141 -6.64 -13.40 9.69
CA LYS A 141 -7.01 -14.83 9.76
C LYS A 141 -5.94 -15.73 9.13
N ILE A 142 -5.41 -15.32 7.97
CA ILE A 142 -4.36 -16.10 7.29
C ILE A 142 -3.02 -15.97 8.02
N ALA A 143 -2.72 -14.79 8.57
CA ALA A 143 -1.54 -14.59 9.40
C ALA A 143 -1.57 -15.50 10.63
N GLN A 144 -2.71 -15.64 11.31
CA GLN A 144 -2.85 -16.56 12.43
C GLN A 144 -2.58 -18.01 12.03
N GLN A 145 -3.09 -18.49 10.87
CA GLN A 145 -2.78 -19.83 10.38
C GLN A 145 -1.29 -20.06 10.16
N ARG A 146 -0.56 -19.03 9.69
CA ARG A 146 0.91 -19.12 9.60
C ARG A 146 1.56 -19.27 10.97
N VAL A 147 1.10 -18.51 11.96
CA VAL A 147 1.59 -18.62 13.36
C VAL A 147 1.38 -20.02 13.88
N ASP A 148 0.17 -20.56 13.72
CA ASP A 148 -0.19 -21.91 14.19
C ASP A 148 0.72 -22.98 13.56
N LEU A 149 1.02 -22.89 12.27
CA LEU A 149 1.97 -23.79 11.59
C LEU A 149 3.37 -23.71 12.17
N ILE A 150 3.86 -22.50 12.47
CA ILE A 150 5.19 -22.30 13.07
C ILE A 150 5.22 -22.87 14.50
N GLN A 151 4.17 -22.70 15.28
CA GLN A 151 4.05 -23.25 16.62
C GLN A 151 4.01 -24.80 16.63
N LEU A 152 3.50 -25.41 15.54
CA LEU A 152 3.57 -26.85 15.31
C LEU A 152 4.94 -27.35 14.81
N GLY A 153 5.95 -26.45 14.74
CA GLY A 153 7.33 -26.80 14.38
C GLY A 153 7.65 -26.69 12.88
N ILE A 154 6.76 -26.15 12.06
CA ILE A 154 7.04 -25.90 10.64
C ILE A 154 7.96 -24.67 10.53
N ALA A 155 9.02 -24.80 9.74
CA ALA A 155 9.94 -23.69 9.52
C ALA A 155 9.21 -22.44 8.94
N PRO A 156 9.54 -21.21 9.37
CA PRO A 156 8.81 -19.99 8.97
C PRO A 156 8.66 -19.78 7.46
N ALA A 157 9.70 -20.14 6.69
CA ALA A 157 9.68 -20.06 5.22
C ALA A 157 8.69 -21.07 4.60
N ASP A 158 8.59 -22.27 5.16
CA ASP A 158 7.68 -23.30 4.69
C ASP A 158 6.24 -23.02 5.15
N ALA A 159 6.04 -22.51 6.37
CA ALA A 159 4.75 -22.01 6.84
C ALA A 159 4.21 -20.90 5.91
N ARG A 160 5.07 -19.98 5.42
CA ARG A 160 4.70 -18.99 4.42
C ARG A 160 4.24 -19.63 3.11
N LYS A 161 4.96 -20.65 2.60
CA LYS A 161 4.55 -21.39 1.39
C LYS A 161 3.20 -22.10 1.58
N CYS A 162 2.97 -22.68 2.76
CA CYS A 162 1.69 -23.36 3.06
C CYS A 162 0.49 -22.41 2.98
N ILE A 163 0.62 -21.16 3.42
CA ILE A 163 -0.48 -20.19 3.37
C ILE A 163 -0.59 -19.44 2.03
N GLU A 164 0.37 -19.53 1.15
CA GLU A 164 0.38 -18.80 -0.14
C GLU A 164 -0.83 -19.10 -1.02
N PRO A 165 -1.29 -20.37 -1.18
CA PRO A 165 -2.53 -20.65 -1.89
C PRO A 165 -3.76 -19.97 -1.27
N LEU A 166 -3.81 -19.86 0.05
CA LEU A 166 -4.92 -19.19 0.76
C LEU A 166 -4.92 -17.68 0.48
N LEU A 167 -3.74 -17.06 0.43
CA LEU A 167 -3.58 -15.64 0.08
C LEU A 167 -4.04 -15.38 -1.37
N ILE A 168 -3.69 -16.28 -2.30
CA ILE A 168 -4.11 -16.16 -3.70
C ILE A 168 -5.64 -16.29 -3.80
N VAL A 169 -6.24 -17.30 -3.16
CA VAL A 169 -7.70 -17.47 -3.15
C VAL A 169 -8.41 -16.27 -2.53
N ALA A 170 -7.90 -15.76 -1.40
CA ALA A 170 -8.49 -14.59 -0.75
C ALA A 170 -8.39 -13.33 -1.62
N MET A 171 -7.25 -13.14 -2.32
CA MET A 171 -7.07 -12.07 -3.28
C MET A 171 -8.04 -12.19 -4.46
N LEU A 172 -8.12 -13.35 -5.12
CA LEU A 172 -9.02 -13.59 -6.26
C LEU A 172 -10.51 -13.40 -5.88
N GLY A 173 -10.87 -13.79 -4.67
CA GLY A 173 -12.22 -13.65 -4.12
C GLY A 173 -12.56 -12.23 -3.69
N GLY A 174 -11.57 -11.44 -3.24
CA GLY A 174 -11.80 -10.19 -2.53
C GLY A 174 -11.39 -8.91 -3.28
N GLN A 175 -10.40 -8.98 -4.16
CA GLN A 175 -9.84 -7.81 -4.86
C GLN A 175 -10.91 -7.07 -5.65
N ASN A 176 -11.12 -5.79 -5.31
CA ASN A 176 -12.18 -4.93 -5.83
C ASN A 176 -13.59 -5.55 -5.76
N LYS A 177 -13.84 -6.38 -4.72
CA LYS A 177 -15.15 -6.96 -4.38
C LYS A 177 -15.48 -6.79 -2.89
N THR A 178 -14.49 -6.98 -2.00
CA THR A 178 -14.64 -6.85 -0.54
C THR A 178 -13.63 -5.90 0.08
N TYR A 179 -12.60 -5.52 -0.65
CA TYR A 179 -11.62 -4.47 -0.32
C TYR A 179 -11.15 -3.78 -1.60
N ALA A 180 -10.76 -2.52 -1.47
CA ALA A 180 -10.31 -1.70 -2.59
C ALA A 180 -8.82 -1.86 -2.86
N VAL A 181 -8.43 -1.89 -4.14
CA VAL A 181 -7.06 -1.72 -4.63
C VAL A 181 -7.08 -0.97 -5.95
N ILE A 182 -5.96 -0.38 -6.32
CA ILE A 182 -5.75 0.21 -7.65
C ILE A 182 -5.12 -0.85 -8.54
N ASP A 183 -5.86 -1.33 -9.56
CA ASP A 183 -5.40 -2.42 -10.43
C ASP A 183 -5.76 -2.24 -11.91
N GLY A 184 -6.18 -1.03 -12.31
CA GLY A 184 -6.60 -0.72 -13.68
C GLY A 184 -7.99 -1.25 -14.06
N PHE A 185 -8.73 -1.78 -13.08
CA PHE A 185 -10.15 -2.15 -13.18
C PHE A 185 -10.97 -1.32 -12.18
N PRO A 186 -12.32 -1.30 -12.29
CA PRO A 186 -13.17 -0.52 -11.39
C PRO A 186 -12.88 -0.81 -9.92
N ILE A 187 -12.59 0.24 -9.15
CA ILE A 187 -12.26 0.15 -7.73
C ILE A 187 -13.55 -0.06 -6.93
N TYR A 188 -13.54 -1.00 -5.98
CA TYR A 188 -14.64 -1.24 -5.05
C TYR A 188 -14.83 -0.06 -4.11
N ARG A 189 -15.85 0.76 -4.38
CA ARG A 189 -16.03 2.08 -3.72
C ARG A 189 -16.26 1.97 -2.22
N GLU A 190 -17.00 0.97 -1.75
CA GLU A 190 -17.26 0.74 -0.34
C GLU A 190 -16.01 0.33 0.43
N GLY A 191 -14.99 -0.16 -0.25
CA GLY A 191 -13.66 -0.45 0.31
C GLY A 191 -12.73 0.76 0.36
N VAL A 192 -13.14 1.90 -0.21
CA VAL A 192 -12.36 3.16 -0.15
C VAL A 192 -12.80 3.96 1.07
N LYS A 193 -11.86 4.21 1.98
CA LYS A 193 -12.12 5.04 3.16
C LYS A 193 -11.77 6.49 2.86
N VAL A 194 -12.67 7.39 3.25
CA VAL A 194 -12.47 8.84 3.16
C VAL A 194 -12.54 9.43 4.56
N VAL A 195 -11.50 10.16 4.94
CA VAL A 195 -11.44 10.88 6.22
C VAL A 195 -11.46 12.37 5.93
N SER A 196 -12.58 13.02 6.23
CA SER A 196 -12.69 14.47 6.17
C SER A 196 -11.96 15.10 7.36
N LEU A 197 -11.14 16.12 7.08
CA LEU A 197 -10.41 16.83 8.12
C LEU A 197 -11.31 17.82 8.83
N GLU A 198 -11.14 17.93 10.14
CA GLU A 198 -11.78 18.98 10.94
C GLU A 198 -11.20 20.36 10.58
N LYS A 199 -11.92 21.42 10.92
CA LYS A 199 -11.56 22.80 10.53
C LYS A 199 -10.22 23.26 11.12
N ASP A 200 -9.84 22.68 12.24
CA ASP A 200 -8.62 22.97 13.01
C ASP A 200 -7.55 21.88 12.92
N SER A 201 -7.76 20.86 12.10
CA SER A 201 -6.73 19.85 11.83
C SER A 201 -5.43 20.50 11.39
N GLN A 202 -4.32 20.07 11.99
CA GLN A 202 -3.01 20.71 11.82
C GLN A 202 -1.93 19.77 11.32
N GLU A 203 -1.91 18.51 11.80
CA GLU A 203 -0.82 17.58 11.51
C GLU A 203 -1.31 16.28 10.91
N ILE A 204 -0.63 15.85 9.84
CA ILE A 204 -0.94 14.61 9.13
C ILE A 204 0.34 13.83 8.91
N VAL A 205 0.26 12.53 9.20
CA VAL A 205 1.23 11.51 8.78
C VAL A 205 0.53 10.61 7.78
N LEU A 206 1.17 10.34 6.64
CA LEU A 206 0.77 9.27 5.72
C LEU A 206 1.92 8.27 5.61
N ALA A 207 1.60 6.97 5.60
CA ALA A 207 2.59 5.91 5.49
C ALA A 207 2.06 4.68 4.77
N SER A 208 2.97 3.90 4.15
CA SER A 208 2.68 2.54 3.71
C SER A 208 2.60 1.56 4.89
N ASP A 209 2.15 0.33 4.63
CA ASP A 209 2.05 -0.74 5.64
C ASP A 209 3.41 -1.30 6.08
N GLY A 210 4.50 -0.86 5.44
CA GLY A 210 5.87 -1.19 5.83
C GLY A 210 6.27 -0.72 7.22
N TYR A 211 5.43 0.10 7.88
CA TYR A 211 5.49 0.41 9.31
C TYR A 211 4.42 -0.36 10.09
N PRO A 212 4.69 -1.56 10.65
CA PRO A 212 3.73 -2.33 11.43
C PRO A 212 3.12 -1.54 12.61
N PHE A 213 3.91 -0.66 13.21
CA PHE A 213 3.52 0.24 14.29
C PHE A 213 3.82 1.69 13.91
N LEU A 214 2.94 2.29 13.10
CA LEU A 214 3.07 3.70 12.72
C LEU A 214 2.96 4.60 13.95
N LYS A 215 3.86 5.59 14.05
CA LYS A 215 3.95 6.57 15.13
C LYS A 215 3.89 8.00 14.59
N PRO A 216 3.59 9.00 15.46
CA PRO A 216 3.49 10.40 15.05
C PRO A 216 4.79 10.99 14.47
N SER A 217 5.97 10.46 14.84
CA SER A 217 7.24 10.89 14.27
C SER A 217 7.94 9.75 13.51
N LEU A 218 8.77 10.12 12.53
CA LEU A 218 9.58 9.16 11.79
C LEU A 218 10.53 8.40 12.70
N ALA A 219 11.18 9.10 13.64
CA ALA A 219 12.12 8.50 14.57
C ALA A 219 11.46 7.42 15.45
N GLU A 220 10.24 7.66 15.96
CA GLU A 220 9.50 6.68 16.75
C GLU A 220 9.03 5.50 15.90
N SER A 221 8.61 5.73 14.64
CA SER A 221 8.22 4.67 13.72
C SER A 221 9.40 3.76 13.35
N GLU A 222 10.57 4.34 13.06
CA GLU A 222 11.81 3.57 12.81
C GLU A 222 12.29 2.83 14.07
N ALA A 223 12.17 3.42 15.25
CA ALA A 223 12.51 2.76 16.51
C ALA A 223 11.59 1.55 16.79
N ALA A 224 10.28 1.70 16.57
CA ALA A 224 9.31 0.62 16.71
C ALA A 224 9.57 -0.52 15.70
N LEU A 225 9.91 -0.20 14.47
CA LEU A 225 10.29 -1.18 13.46
C LEU A 225 11.58 -1.92 13.83
N ALA A 226 12.61 -1.19 14.28
CA ALA A 226 13.87 -1.77 14.72
C ALA A 226 13.69 -2.70 15.94
N HIS A 227 12.82 -2.31 16.88
CA HIS A 227 12.45 -3.15 18.03
C HIS A 227 11.81 -4.45 17.54
N LEU A 228 10.80 -4.38 16.66
CA LEU A 228 10.12 -5.55 16.14
C LEU A 228 11.07 -6.49 15.38
N ILE A 229 11.96 -5.95 14.54
CA ILE A 229 12.98 -6.74 13.84
C ILE A 229 13.89 -7.49 14.81
N ALA A 230 14.26 -6.87 15.95
CA ALA A 230 15.14 -7.47 16.93
C ALA A 230 14.45 -8.53 17.80
N HIS A 231 13.16 -8.36 18.13
CA HIS A 231 12.47 -9.17 19.16
C HIS A 231 11.44 -10.14 18.56
N ASP A 232 10.82 -9.80 17.41
CA ASP A 232 9.87 -10.66 16.72
C ASP A 232 10.11 -10.67 15.20
N PRO A 233 11.30 -11.08 14.73
CA PRO A 233 11.66 -11.05 13.31
C PRO A 233 10.76 -11.95 12.45
N GLN A 234 10.03 -12.87 13.05
CA GLN A 234 9.08 -13.72 12.33
C GLN A 234 7.65 -13.19 12.34
N CYS A 235 7.37 -12.09 13.02
CA CYS A 235 6.02 -11.53 13.15
C CYS A 235 4.98 -12.58 13.59
N ILE A 236 5.22 -13.18 14.77
CA ILE A 236 4.38 -14.25 15.33
C ILE A 236 4.01 -14.00 16.80
N HIS A 237 4.46 -12.91 17.42
CA HIS A 237 4.24 -12.56 18.81
C HIS A 237 3.70 -11.15 18.99
N GLU A 238 4.55 -10.13 18.78
CA GLU A 238 4.19 -8.72 18.97
C GLU A 238 3.34 -8.17 17.82
N PHE A 239 3.62 -8.63 16.60
CA PHE A 239 2.90 -8.30 15.39
C PHE A 239 2.66 -9.55 14.56
N ILE A 240 1.39 -9.95 14.41
CA ILE A 240 1.03 -11.16 13.66
C ILE A 240 0.85 -10.80 12.18
N ALA A 241 1.71 -11.36 11.31
CA ALA A 241 1.69 -11.09 9.88
C ALA A 241 1.79 -12.34 9.01
N THR A 242 1.40 -12.21 7.75
CA THR A 242 1.50 -13.30 6.76
C THR A 242 2.93 -13.61 6.33
N LYS A 243 3.91 -12.77 6.69
CA LYS A 243 5.35 -12.94 6.42
C LYS A 243 6.16 -12.42 7.61
N GLY A 244 7.35 -12.96 7.80
CA GLY A 244 8.37 -12.43 8.67
C GLY A 244 9.48 -11.73 7.88
N LEU A 245 10.60 -11.44 8.54
CA LEU A 245 11.79 -10.89 7.91
C LEU A 245 12.42 -11.93 6.98
N VAL A 246 12.54 -11.58 5.71
CA VAL A 246 13.14 -12.42 4.68
C VAL A 246 14.67 -12.24 4.71
N ALA A 247 15.42 -13.32 4.57
CA ALA A 247 16.89 -13.28 4.54
C ALA A 247 17.39 -12.32 3.44
N GLY A 248 18.30 -11.43 3.80
CA GLY A 248 18.85 -10.40 2.93
C GLY A 248 18.03 -9.10 2.81
N ASN A 249 16.86 -9.05 3.44
CA ASN A 249 16.09 -7.82 3.57
C ASN A 249 16.50 -7.06 4.86
N LYS A 250 16.35 -5.74 4.83
CA LYS A 250 16.61 -4.82 5.95
C LYS A 250 15.34 -4.55 6.78
N SER A 251 14.17 -4.86 6.23
CA SER A 251 12.85 -4.69 6.85
C SER A 251 11.85 -5.70 6.28
N PHE A 252 10.68 -5.77 6.90
CA PHE A 252 9.60 -6.70 6.50
C PHE A 252 9.03 -6.34 5.12
N ASP A 253 8.92 -5.04 4.81
CA ASP A 253 8.49 -4.50 3.52
C ASP A 253 9.23 -3.23 3.14
N ASP A 254 9.01 -2.74 1.90
CA ASP A 254 9.30 -1.38 1.51
C ASP A 254 8.51 -0.45 2.44
N ARG A 255 9.01 0.75 2.73
CA ARG A 255 8.33 1.66 3.63
C ARG A 255 8.48 3.11 3.24
N THR A 256 7.37 3.79 3.26
CA THR A 256 7.27 5.22 2.96
C THR A 256 6.55 5.92 4.11
N TYR A 257 7.07 7.08 4.49
CA TYR A 257 6.55 7.94 5.54
C TYR A 257 6.61 9.39 5.09
N VAL A 258 5.55 10.16 5.33
CA VAL A 258 5.56 11.61 5.21
C VAL A 258 4.74 12.24 6.31
N ARG A 259 5.32 13.23 7.00
CA ARG A 259 4.65 14.06 8.00
C ARG A 259 4.64 15.51 7.55
N PHE A 260 3.51 16.15 7.63
CA PHE A 260 3.34 17.53 7.22
C PHE A 260 2.31 18.26 8.07
N VAL A 261 2.41 19.58 8.10
CA VAL A 261 1.44 20.45 8.76
C VAL A 261 0.69 21.31 7.74
N LEU A 262 -0.57 21.56 8.05
CA LEU A 262 -1.44 22.43 7.27
C LEU A 262 -1.15 23.87 7.68
N VAL A 263 -0.53 24.64 6.79
CA VAL A 263 -0.29 26.08 7.01
C VAL A 263 -1.59 26.84 6.70
N LYS A 264 -2.02 27.68 7.64
CA LYS A 264 -3.17 28.58 7.47
C LYS A 264 -2.92 29.63 6.42
#